data_970a529ccb664c05e6ffefff8a9715dc
#
_entry.id   970a529ccb664c05e6ffefff8a9715dc
#
_cell.length_a   1.000
_cell.length_b   1.000
_cell.length_c   1.000
_cell.angle_alpha   90.00
_cell.angle_beta   90.00
_cell.angle_gamma   90.00
#
_symmetry.space_group_name_H-M   'P 1'
#
loop_
_entity.id
_entity.type
_entity.pdbx_description
1 polymer ?
#
loop_
_entity_poly.entity_id
_entity_poly.type
_entity_poly.pdbx_seq_one_letter_code
_entity_poly.pdbx_strand_id
1 'polypeptide(L)'
;DFCLSRGLGDVYKRQLEGLRNNQGTERIAVLRKALQDEMDKGAQVFRTHESLEHVLGVIKELRDRYMNVHVDDKGKRFNTDLLEAVELGFLLDIAEVVVYAAQNREESRGGHMRDDFPTRNDEKYMQHTMAYLTGDPHSSTPSDHIKLDWKPVVFTKNEQGELNYPPMERKY
;
A
#
# COMPACT_ATOMS: atom_id res chain seq x y z
N ASP A 1 -21.17 -1.25 23.23
CA ASP A 1 -20.72 -1.67 21.88
C ASP A 1 -21.60 -1.13 20.75
N PHE A 2 -22.93 -1.10 20.91
CA PHE A 2 -23.85 -0.58 19.88
C PHE A 2 -23.73 0.94 19.67
N CYS A 3 -23.33 1.69 20.68
CA CYS A 3 -23.11 3.14 20.59
C CYS A 3 -21.82 3.50 19.83
N LEU A 4 -20.76 2.70 19.97
CA LEU A 4 -19.50 2.86 19.24
C LEU A 4 -19.68 2.56 17.73
N SER A 5 -20.47 1.54 17.38
CA SER A 5 -20.74 1.21 15.97
C SER A 5 -21.55 2.29 15.25
N ARG A 6 -22.46 2.98 15.93
CA ARG A 6 -23.19 4.13 15.37
C ARG A 6 -22.24 5.32 15.12
N GLY A 7 -21.35 5.62 16.07
CA GLY A 7 -20.37 6.70 15.91
C GLY A 7 -19.43 6.46 14.72
N LEU A 8 -18.95 5.24 14.53
CA LEU A 8 -18.12 4.86 13.39
C LEU A 8 -18.87 5.00 12.05
N GLY A 9 -20.12 4.52 11.99
CA GLY A 9 -20.97 4.67 10.81
C GLY A 9 -21.22 6.13 10.43
N ASP A 10 -21.40 7.01 11.41
CA ASP A 10 -21.59 8.44 11.18
C ASP A 10 -20.29 9.14 10.70
N VAL A 11 -19.12 8.67 11.12
CA VAL A 11 -17.83 9.16 10.61
C VAL A 11 -17.69 8.80 9.13
N TYR A 12 -17.87 7.53 8.76
CA TYR A 12 -17.80 7.10 7.35
C TYR A 12 -18.82 7.84 6.48
N LYS A 13 -20.06 8.01 6.96
CA LYS A 13 -21.07 8.75 6.23
C LYS A 13 -20.64 10.19 5.95
N ARG A 14 -20.07 10.87 6.94
CA ARG A 14 -19.57 12.24 6.76
C ARG A 14 -18.40 12.31 5.77
N GLN A 15 -17.50 11.34 5.80
CA GLN A 15 -16.39 11.24 4.84
C GLN A 15 -16.90 11.06 3.40
N LEU A 16 -17.84 10.13 3.17
CA LEU A 16 -18.45 9.90 1.87
C LEU A 16 -19.23 11.13 1.36
N GLU A 17 -20.00 11.77 2.24
CA GLU A 17 -20.72 13.01 1.89
C GLU A 17 -19.75 14.17 1.58
N GLY A 18 -18.66 14.27 2.32
CA GLY A 18 -17.59 15.25 2.06
C GLY A 18 -16.98 15.03 0.69
N LEU A 19 -16.58 13.81 0.36
CA LEU A 19 -15.99 13.44 -0.92
C LEU A 19 -16.96 13.69 -2.08
N ARG A 20 -18.23 13.25 -1.96
CA ARG A 20 -19.26 13.46 -2.97
C ARG A 20 -19.51 14.95 -3.27
N ASN A 21 -19.49 15.78 -2.24
CA ASN A 21 -19.78 17.22 -2.37
C ASN A 21 -18.54 18.06 -2.64
N ASN A 22 -17.35 17.45 -2.70
CA ASN A 22 -16.12 18.16 -2.97
C ASN A 22 -16.21 18.90 -4.32
N GLN A 23 -15.74 20.15 -4.33
CA GLN A 23 -15.73 21.05 -5.48
C GLN A 23 -14.32 21.21 -6.07
N GLY A 24 -13.47 20.22 -5.86
CA GLY A 24 -12.12 20.21 -6.38
C GLY A 24 -12.05 20.25 -7.91
N THR A 25 -10.85 20.29 -8.43
CA THR A 25 -10.57 20.36 -9.88
C THR A 25 -9.87 19.12 -10.41
N GLU A 26 -9.38 18.25 -9.52
CA GLU A 26 -8.65 17.05 -9.90
C GLU A 26 -9.60 15.94 -10.37
N ARG A 27 -9.22 15.24 -11.43
CA ARG A 27 -9.97 14.12 -11.97
C ARG A 27 -9.44 12.80 -11.44
N ILE A 28 -10.34 11.96 -10.93
CA ILE A 28 -10.01 10.64 -10.34
C ILE A 28 -9.21 9.79 -11.31
N ALA A 29 -9.64 9.72 -12.57
CA ALA A 29 -8.97 8.92 -13.62
C ALA A 29 -7.53 9.40 -13.90
N VAL A 30 -7.26 10.71 -13.80
CA VAL A 30 -5.92 11.30 -14.01
C VAL A 30 -5.00 10.89 -12.85
N LEU A 31 -5.45 10.99 -11.61
CA LEU A 31 -4.66 10.60 -10.44
C LEU A 31 -4.42 9.08 -10.42
N ARG A 32 -5.45 8.28 -10.73
CA ARG A 32 -5.31 6.81 -10.84
C ARG A 32 -4.28 6.42 -11.89
N LYS A 33 -4.34 7.06 -13.07
CA LYS A 33 -3.37 6.78 -14.14
C LYS A 33 -1.95 7.17 -13.73
N ALA A 34 -1.77 8.31 -13.09
CA ALA A 34 -0.47 8.74 -12.59
C ALA A 34 0.10 7.75 -11.55
N LEU A 35 -0.74 7.29 -10.60
CA LEU A 35 -0.33 6.27 -9.63
C LEU A 35 0.11 4.97 -10.32
N GLN A 36 -0.68 4.47 -11.28
CA GLN A 36 -0.37 3.25 -12.02
C GLN A 36 0.96 3.38 -12.76
N ASP A 37 1.16 4.48 -13.50
CA ASP A 37 2.38 4.69 -14.27
C ASP A 37 3.64 4.75 -13.41
N GLU A 38 3.56 5.37 -12.25
CA GLU A 38 4.72 5.44 -11.35
C GLU A 38 4.97 4.12 -10.61
N MET A 39 3.92 3.41 -10.21
CA MET A 39 4.05 2.07 -9.64
C MET A 39 4.67 1.09 -10.64
N ASP A 40 4.27 1.17 -11.92
CA ASP A 40 4.82 0.32 -12.98
C ASP A 40 6.31 0.61 -13.24
N LYS A 41 6.72 1.86 -13.21
CA LYS A 41 8.12 2.26 -13.46
C LYS A 41 9.05 1.94 -12.29
N GLY A 42 8.65 2.24 -11.06
CA GLY A 42 9.55 2.27 -9.91
C GLY A 42 9.35 1.19 -8.86
N ALA A 43 8.22 0.47 -8.88
CA ALA A 43 7.86 -0.49 -7.84
C ALA A 43 7.43 -1.87 -8.36
N GLN A 44 7.43 -2.12 -9.67
CA GLN A 44 6.93 -3.37 -10.25
C GLN A 44 7.96 -4.51 -10.14
N VAL A 45 8.71 -4.79 -11.19
CA VAL A 45 9.62 -5.96 -11.26
C VAL A 45 11.01 -5.62 -10.74
N PHE A 46 11.62 -4.59 -11.31
CA PHE A 46 12.96 -4.14 -10.96
C PHE A 46 12.88 -2.93 -10.02
N ARG A 47 13.50 -3.03 -8.88
CA ARG A 47 13.40 -2.04 -7.81
C ARG A 47 14.78 -1.70 -7.29
N THR A 48 15.00 -0.42 -7.02
CA THR A 48 16.16 0.08 -6.29
C THR A 48 15.68 0.96 -5.13
N HIS A 49 16.52 1.25 -4.18
CA HIS A 49 16.20 2.19 -3.11
C HIS A 49 15.72 3.54 -3.67
N GLU A 50 16.46 4.06 -4.66
CA GLU A 50 16.16 5.33 -5.32
C GLU A 50 14.81 5.32 -6.04
N SER A 51 14.49 4.25 -6.80
CA SER A 51 13.21 4.15 -7.50
C SER A 51 12.03 4.08 -6.53
N LEU A 52 12.16 3.33 -5.44
CA LEU A 52 11.13 3.21 -4.41
C LEU A 52 10.94 4.52 -3.64
N GLU A 53 12.02 5.24 -3.31
CA GLU A 53 11.95 6.55 -2.68
C GLU A 53 11.25 7.59 -3.57
N HIS A 54 11.56 7.58 -4.87
CA HIS A 54 10.87 8.43 -5.85
C HIS A 54 9.36 8.15 -5.86
N VAL A 55 8.95 6.87 -5.94
CA VAL A 55 7.53 6.49 -5.94
C VAL A 55 6.83 6.92 -4.66
N LEU A 56 7.46 6.79 -3.48
CA LEU A 56 6.90 7.30 -2.22
C LEU A 56 6.66 8.81 -2.27
N GLY A 57 7.58 9.57 -2.86
CA GLY A 57 7.42 11.01 -3.08
C GLY A 57 6.22 11.33 -3.97
N VAL A 58 6.05 10.58 -5.08
CA VAL A 58 4.91 10.75 -5.98
C VAL A 58 3.59 10.37 -5.30
N ILE A 59 3.54 9.26 -4.53
CA ILE A 59 2.33 8.87 -3.80
C ILE A 59 1.90 9.98 -2.84
N LYS A 60 2.84 10.60 -2.14
CA LYS A 60 2.55 11.74 -1.26
C LYS A 60 1.95 12.92 -2.04
N GLU A 61 2.54 13.30 -3.16
CA GLU A 61 1.97 14.35 -4.03
C GLU A 61 0.56 13.99 -4.49
N LEU A 62 0.35 12.75 -4.95
CA LEU A 62 -0.97 12.30 -5.40
C LEU A 62 -2.00 12.29 -4.25
N ARG A 63 -1.59 12.00 -3.02
CA ARG A 63 -2.45 12.07 -1.83
C ARG A 63 -2.87 13.51 -1.54
N ASP A 64 -1.97 14.47 -1.65
CA ASP A 64 -2.30 15.89 -1.49
C ASP A 64 -3.29 16.35 -2.58
N ARG A 65 -3.07 15.95 -3.83
CA ARG A 65 -3.99 16.22 -4.95
C ARG A 65 -5.34 15.52 -4.79
N TYR A 66 -5.37 14.32 -4.21
CA TYR A 66 -6.60 13.57 -3.93
C TYR A 66 -7.56 14.36 -3.03
N MET A 67 -7.07 15.18 -2.12
CA MET A 67 -7.91 16.05 -1.30
C MET A 67 -8.69 17.08 -2.14
N ASN A 68 -8.28 17.30 -3.38
CA ASN A 68 -8.91 18.23 -4.33
C ASN A 68 -9.65 17.52 -5.49
N VAL A 69 -10.03 16.25 -5.33
CA VAL A 69 -10.77 15.53 -6.37
C VAL A 69 -12.18 16.09 -6.55
N HIS A 70 -12.67 15.98 -7.79
CA HIS A 70 -14.04 16.29 -8.14
C HIS A 70 -14.80 15.01 -8.48
N VAL A 71 -15.93 14.81 -7.81
CA VAL A 71 -16.90 13.76 -8.11
C VAL A 71 -18.03 14.41 -8.93
N ASP A 72 -18.21 14.00 -10.17
CA ASP A 72 -19.21 14.61 -11.07
C ASP A 72 -20.63 14.20 -10.67
N ASP A 73 -20.88 12.93 -10.39
CA ASP A 73 -22.17 12.45 -9.94
C ASP A 73 -22.41 12.78 -8.45
N LYS A 74 -23.39 13.64 -8.19
CA LYS A 74 -23.82 14.00 -6.82
C LYS A 74 -24.97 13.12 -6.31
N GLY A 75 -25.40 12.14 -7.08
CA GLY A 75 -26.49 11.21 -6.73
C GLY A 75 -26.16 10.33 -5.54
N LYS A 76 -27.20 9.74 -4.96
CA LYS A 76 -27.08 8.83 -3.79
C LYS A 76 -27.32 7.36 -4.14
N ARG A 77 -27.61 7.05 -5.39
CA ARG A 77 -27.92 5.69 -5.86
C ARG A 77 -27.03 5.37 -7.06
N PHE A 78 -26.40 4.21 -7.03
CA PHE A 78 -25.52 3.72 -8.11
C PHE A 78 -24.43 4.73 -8.54
N ASN A 79 -23.90 5.49 -7.59
CA ASN A 79 -22.88 6.50 -7.84
C ASN A 79 -21.51 5.81 -7.96
N THR A 80 -21.16 5.38 -9.18
CA THR A 80 -19.89 4.74 -9.50
C THR A 80 -18.71 5.73 -9.43
N ASP A 81 -18.95 7.00 -9.70
CA ASP A 81 -17.93 8.04 -9.64
C ASP A 81 -17.45 8.25 -8.19
N LEU A 82 -18.39 8.30 -7.23
CA LEU A 82 -18.04 8.32 -5.81
C LEU A 82 -17.30 7.04 -5.39
N LEU A 83 -17.71 5.88 -5.89
CA LEU A 83 -17.05 4.62 -5.58
C LEU A 83 -15.59 4.63 -6.06
N GLU A 84 -15.35 5.06 -7.29
CA GLU A 84 -14.00 5.20 -7.85
C GLU A 84 -13.13 6.19 -7.08
N ALA A 85 -13.73 7.27 -6.55
CA ALA A 85 -13.02 8.21 -5.69
C ALA A 85 -12.58 7.56 -4.38
N VAL A 86 -13.47 6.79 -3.72
CA VAL A 86 -13.15 6.04 -2.50
C VAL A 86 -12.07 4.99 -2.76
N GLU A 87 -12.20 4.22 -3.84
CA GLU A 87 -11.20 3.22 -4.24
C GLU A 87 -9.83 3.83 -4.49
N LEU A 88 -9.76 5.01 -5.10
CA LEU A 88 -8.49 5.71 -5.31
C LEU A 88 -7.81 6.04 -3.97
N GLY A 89 -8.56 6.46 -2.95
CA GLY A 89 -8.02 6.68 -1.61
C GLY A 89 -7.38 5.41 -1.05
N PHE A 90 -8.08 4.28 -1.11
CA PHE A 90 -7.54 2.99 -0.67
C PHE A 90 -6.34 2.52 -1.50
N LEU A 91 -6.33 2.79 -2.82
CA LEU A 91 -5.19 2.46 -3.67
C LEU A 91 -3.94 3.26 -3.28
N LEU A 92 -4.07 4.53 -2.92
CA LEU A 92 -2.96 5.34 -2.42
C LEU A 92 -2.40 4.77 -1.12
N ASP A 93 -3.26 4.37 -0.17
CA ASP A 93 -2.84 3.78 1.10
C ASP A 93 -2.10 2.44 0.88
N ILE A 94 -2.65 1.55 0.05
CA ILE A 94 -2.05 0.25 -0.24
C ILE A 94 -0.73 0.42 -1.01
N ALA A 95 -0.67 1.31 -2.00
CA ALA A 95 0.54 1.58 -2.77
C ALA A 95 1.68 2.06 -1.86
N GLU A 96 1.41 2.98 -0.95
CA GLU A 96 2.39 3.47 0.02
C GLU A 96 2.93 2.35 0.91
N VAL A 97 2.04 1.52 1.48
CA VAL A 97 2.43 0.36 2.29
C VAL A 97 3.30 -0.62 1.51
N VAL A 98 2.92 -0.93 0.27
CA VAL A 98 3.67 -1.86 -0.60
C VAL A 98 5.07 -1.32 -0.90
N VAL A 99 5.17 -0.05 -1.29
CA VAL A 99 6.46 0.57 -1.65
C VAL A 99 7.35 0.72 -0.42
N TYR A 100 6.80 1.18 0.71
CA TYR A 100 7.54 1.33 1.96
C TYR A 100 8.02 -0.02 2.51
N ALA A 101 7.19 -1.05 2.47
CA ALA A 101 7.59 -2.40 2.86
C ALA A 101 8.68 -2.97 1.93
N ALA A 102 8.57 -2.73 0.61
CA ALA A 102 9.58 -3.14 -0.36
C ALA A 102 10.92 -2.41 -0.16
N GLN A 103 10.90 -1.12 0.17
CA GLN A 103 12.10 -0.34 0.46
C GLN A 103 12.85 -0.88 1.68
N ASN A 104 12.12 -1.30 2.71
CA ASN A 104 12.71 -1.82 3.96
C ASN A 104 13.13 -3.30 3.88
N ARG A 105 12.80 -4.02 2.80
CA ARG A 105 13.25 -5.39 2.57
C ARG A 105 14.43 -5.39 1.60
N GLU A 106 15.64 -5.43 2.16
CA GLU A 106 16.92 -5.35 1.45
C GLU A 106 17.41 -6.74 1.01
N GLU A 107 16.62 -7.42 0.22
CA GLU A 107 16.90 -8.73 -0.38
C GLU A 107 16.10 -8.93 -1.67
N SER A 108 16.42 -9.98 -2.42
CA SER A 108 15.57 -10.47 -3.51
C SER A 108 15.02 -11.84 -3.17
N ARG A 109 13.67 -11.97 -3.11
CA ARG A 109 12.96 -13.21 -2.73
C ARG A 109 11.62 -13.34 -3.46
N GLY A 110 11.41 -14.42 -4.17
CA GLY A 110 10.18 -14.67 -4.89
C GLY A 110 9.90 -13.57 -5.94
N GLY A 111 8.73 -12.95 -5.87
CA GLY A 111 8.38 -11.81 -6.72
C GLY A 111 8.98 -10.47 -6.28
N HIS A 112 9.63 -10.41 -5.12
CA HIS A 112 10.34 -9.22 -4.67
C HIS A 112 11.77 -9.25 -5.18
N MET A 113 12.07 -8.43 -6.18
CA MET A 113 13.41 -8.29 -6.75
C MET A 113 13.94 -6.88 -6.51
N ARG A 114 15.14 -6.82 -5.96
CA ARG A 114 15.90 -5.60 -5.70
C ARG A 114 17.23 -5.65 -6.45
N ASP A 115 17.41 -4.77 -7.44
CA ASP A 115 18.66 -4.72 -8.20
C ASP A 115 19.86 -4.32 -7.36
N ASP A 116 19.62 -3.52 -6.33
CA ASP A 116 20.62 -3.11 -5.34
C ASP A 116 20.89 -4.18 -4.25
N PHE A 117 19.98 -5.16 -4.08
CA PHE A 117 20.12 -6.31 -3.18
C PHE A 117 19.72 -7.61 -3.88
N PRO A 118 20.49 -8.09 -4.87
CA PRO A 118 20.08 -9.18 -5.75
C PRO A 118 20.01 -10.56 -5.08
N THR A 119 20.61 -10.71 -3.91
CA THR A 119 20.70 -11.99 -3.19
C THR A 119 19.62 -12.13 -2.12
N ARG A 120 19.18 -13.38 -1.90
CA ARG A 120 18.29 -13.75 -0.80
C ARG A 120 19.07 -13.73 0.53
N ASN A 121 18.46 -13.25 1.58
CA ASN A 121 19.04 -13.24 2.92
C ASN A 121 18.10 -13.95 3.91
N ASP A 122 18.32 -15.26 4.11
CA ASP A 122 17.50 -16.09 4.98
C ASP A 122 17.74 -15.82 6.47
N GLU A 123 18.90 -15.33 6.84
CA GLU A 123 19.22 -14.98 8.22
C GLU A 123 18.37 -13.79 8.72
N LYS A 124 18.28 -12.73 7.91
CA LYS A 124 17.56 -11.50 8.26
C LYS A 124 16.07 -11.55 7.88
N TYR A 125 15.74 -12.14 6.72
CA TYR A 125 14.44 -11.95 6.08
C TYR A 125 13.63 -13.24 5.85
N MET A 126 13.95 -14.36 6.53
CA MET A 126 13.06 -15.55 6.53
C MET A 126 11.81 -15.27 7.39
N GLN A 127 11.12 -14.20 7.07
CA GLN A 127 9.99 -13.65 7.81
C GLN A 127 9.00 -12.96 6.87
N HIS A 128 7.73 -12.91 7.30
CA HIS A 128 6.72 -12.08 6.67
C HIS A 128 6.91 -10.63 7.11
N THR A 129 6.80 -9.68 6.19
CA THR A 129 6.66 -8.26 6.52
C THR A 129 5.19 -7.99 6.87
N MET A 130 4.97 -7.49 8.08
CA MET A 130 3.65 -7.07 8.57
C MET A 130 3.64 -5.55 8.63
N ALA A 131 2.63 -4.92 8.04
CA ALA A 131 2.48 -3.47 8.04
C ALA A 131 1.20 -3.07 8.78
N TYR A 132 1.29 -2.07 9.63
CA TYR A 132 0.19 -1.55 10.41
C TYR A 132 0.10 -0.04 10.24
N LEU A 133 -1.09 0.46 9.92
CA LEU A 133 -1.38 1.89 9.96
C LEU A 133 -1.54 2.31 11.42
N THR A 134 -0.68 3.20 11.90
CA THR A 134 -0.61 3.63 13.31
C THR A 134 -0.82 5.11 13.50
N GLY A 135 -0.88 5.89 12.42
CA GLY A 135 -1.00 7.34 12.43
C GLY A 135 -1.81 7.88 11.27
N ASP A 136 -1.70 9.18 11.06
CA ASP A 136 -2.39 9.87 9.97
C ASP A 136 -1.62 9.66 8.64
N PRO A 137 -2.25 9.07 7.60
CA PRO A 137 -1.63 8.91 6.28
C PRO A 137 -1.22 10.24 5.60
N HIS A 138 -1.73 11.37 6.08
CA HIS A 138 -1.33 12.70 5.62
C HIS A 138 -0.09 13.26 6.33
N SER A 139 0.53 12.47 7.21
CA SER A 139 1.78 12.85 7.85
C SER A 139 2.95 12.92 6.84
N SER A 140 4.04 13.55 7.25
CA SER A 140 5.10 13.95 6.31
C SER A 140 5.91 12.77 5.74
N THR A 141 6.01 11.67 6.47
CA THR A 141 6.79 10.49 6.04
C THR A 141 6.05 9.18 6.32
N PRO A 142 6.27 8.11 5.53
CA PRO A 142 5.66 6.80 5.79
C PRO A 142 5.97 6.25 7.18
N SER A 143 7.15 6.49 7.72
CA SER A 143 7.56 6.02 9.06
C SER A 143 6.73 6.61 10.20
N ASP A 144 6.05 7.75 9.98
CA ASP A 144 5.24 8.42 11.01
C ASP A 144 3.88 7.72 11.21
N HIS A 145 3.40 7.01 10.19
CA HIS A 145 2.07 6.40 10.19
C HIS A 145 2.04 4.92 9.79
N ILE A 146 3.14 4.35 9.27
CA ILE A 146 3.26 2.93 8.94
C ILE A 146 4.30 2.28 9.85
N LYS A 147 3.86 1.39 10.73
CA LYS A 147 4.74 0.52 11.50
C LYS A 147 4.95 -0.78 10.74
N LEU A 148 6.21 -1.14 10.47
CA LEU A 148 6.59 -2.46 9.98
C LEU A 148 6.95 -3.37 11.15
N ASP A 149 6.55 -4.64 11.06
CA ASP A 149 6.89 -5.71 11.99
C ASP A 149 7.24 -6.98 11.21
N TRP A 150 7.91 -7.93 11.85
CA TRP A 150 8.43 -9.12 11.21
C TRP A 150 7.92 -10.37 11.92
N LYS A 151 7.21 -11.22 11.17
CA LYS A 151 6.69 -12.49 11.68
C LYS A 151 7.49 -13.65 11.08
N PRO A 152 8.17 -14.46 11.89
CA PRO A 152 8.94 -15.61 11.40
C PRO A 152 8.10 -16.57 10.57
N VAL A 153 8.69 -17.11 9.50
CA VAL A 153 8.08 -18.21 8.74
C VAL A 153 8.15 -19.48 9.57
N VAL A 154 7.01 -20.15 9.75
CA VAL A 154 6.92 -21.44 10.45
C VAL A 154 6.96 -22.55 9.40
N PHE A 155 7.96 -23.41 9.50
CA PHE A 155 8.10 -24.60 8.65
C PHE A 155 7.44 -25.81 9.31
N THR A 156 6.62 -26.53 8.56
CA THR A 156 6.10 -27.83 8.99
C THR A 156 7.19 -28.90 8.87
N LYS A 157 7.20 -29.83 9.83
CA LYS A 157 8.13 -30.95 9.85
C LYS A 157 7.37 -32.28 9.70
N ASN A 158 8.05 -33.24 9.09
CA ASN A 158 7.56 -34.63 9.02
C ASN A 158 7.73 -35.36 10.37
N GLU A 159 7.31 -36.63 10.43
CA GLU A 159 7.43 -37.46 11.65
C GLU A 159 8.89 -37.69 12.06
N GLN A 160 9.84 -37.61 11.13
CA GLN A 160 11.28 -37.74 11.36
C GLN A 160 11.92 -36.45 11.83
N GLY A 161 11.16 -35.37 11.93
CA GLY A 161 11.64 -34.00 12.33
C GLY A 161 12.31 -33.22 11.23
N GLU A 162 12.29 -33.69 9.99
CA GLU A 162 12.82 -32.98 8.82
C GLU A 162 11.79 -32.00 8.28
N LEU A 163 12.27 -30.90 7.64
CA LEU A 163 11.38 -29.92 7.01
C LEU A 163 10.65 -30.55 5.81
N ASN A 164 9.31 -30.46 5.79
CA ASN A 164 8.52 -30.90 4.64
C ASN A 164 8.90 -30.14 3.36
N TYR A 165 9.20 -28.85 3.48
CA TYR A 165 9.56 -27.96 2.39
C TYR A 165 10.78 -27.15 2.80
N PRO A 166 11.99 -27.69 2.66
CA PRO A 166 13.22 -26.95 2.97
C PRO A 166 13.39 -25.79 1.98
N PRO A 167 13.96 -24.65 2.44
CA PRO A 167 14.30 -23.55 1.55
C PRO A 167 15.26 -24.03 0.45
N MET A 168 14.89 -23.81 -0.80
CA MET A 168 15.74 -24.14 -1.95
C MET A 168 16.22 -22.88 -2.66
N GLU A 169 17.39 -22.95 -3.27
CA GLU A 169 17.88 -21.93 -4.15
C GLU A 169 16.98 -21.83 -5.39
N ARG A 170 16.57 -20.61 -5.74
CA ARG A 170 15.80 -20.35 -6.95
C ARG A 170 16.73 -20.44 -8.16
N LYS A 171 16.47 -21.39 -9.06
CA LYS A 171 17.14 -21.49 -10.36
C LYS A 171 16.18 -21.02 -11.43
N TYR A 172 16.64 -20.10 -12.27
CA TYR A 172 15.94 -19.62 -13.46
C TYR A 172 16.44 -20.37 -14.68
#